data_f274144bec5ae9c321e37fafdecbc3fb
#
_entry.id   f274144bec5ae9c321e37fafdecbc3fb
#
_cell.length_a   1.000
_cell.length_b   1.000
_cell.length_c   1.000
_cell.angle_alpha   90.00
_cell.angle_beta   90.00
_cell.angle_gamma   90.00
#
_symmetry.space_group_name_H-M   'P 1'
#
loop_
_entity.id
_entity.type
_entity.pdbx_description
1 polymer ?
#
loop_
_entity_poly.entity_id
_entity_poly.type
_entity_poly.pdbx_seq_one_letter_code
_entity_poly.pdbx_strand_id
1 'polypeptide(L)'
;MDTLTADLVVIGFGKGGKTLAAAWGKQGRRVVMVEQSAQMYGGTCINIGCVPTKSMVYGAEHLESGSPHAFAYRAAVDATAHLTDYLRGRNFAMLDDLETVTVLTGRAQFVDATTIRVDAVDGTVHTVTATNIVVGTGSEAVLPDIPGLSGNPRVVTSTELLVQPDLPARLVVLGGGYVGLEFAAMFAGYGSAVTVLEKHDRILGNEDDDVAAAVGDLLTGAGVQVITGAQVDEIAGDTVHFTRDGQSHTVAGDLVLVALGRRAVTAGLGLDRAGVDTRPDGSIIADEYLRTSAPHIFAVGDVNGGPQFTYISLDDYRIVAQQLDGSGNRSTTDRMAVPFSLFLTPPLSRVGLTEKAARAAGLTVKVAAMNVADMATVPRARIVGDPRGMMKVVVDADTDTIIGAALLSHDSHEVINTVALAMRHGITASALRDEIYTHPSMTEAFNQLLGALR
;
A
#
# COMPACT_ATOMS: atom_id res chain seq x y z
N MET A 1 22.50 11.87 -30.14
CA MET A 1 22.04 10.59 -29.57
C MET A 1 23.20 10.06 -28.75
N ASP A 2 23.05 10.03 -27.44
CA ASP A 2 24.11 9.63 -26.53
C ASP A 2 24.01 8.13 -26.22
N THR A 3 25.14 7.44 -26.31
CA THR A 3 25.19 5.99 -26.05
C THR A 3 25.89 5.74 -24.72
N LEU A 4 25.19 5.04 -23.81
CA LEU A 4 25.69 4.66 -22.49
C LEU A 4 25.79 3.13 -22.40
N THR A 5 26.77 2.66 -21.62
CA THR A 5 26.90 1.25 -21.27
C THR A 5 26.91 1.12 -19.75
N ALA A 6 26.09 0.24 -19.21
CA ALA A 6 25.94 0.02 -17.77
C ALA A 6 26.05 -1.46 -17.40
N ASP A 7 26.41 -1.74 -16.18
CA ASP A 7 26.32 -3.08 -15.60
C ASP A 7 24.87 -3.41 -15.19
N LEU A 8 24.12 -2.35 -14.85
CA LEU A 8 22.71 -2.42 -14.45
C LEU A 8 21.93 -1.21 -14.96
N VAL A 9 20.77 -1.45 -15.57
CA VAL A 9 19.73 -0.43 -15.77
C VAL A 9 18.57 -0.70 -14.83
N VAL A 10 18.07 0.34 -14.17
CA VAL A 10 16.86 0.28 -13.35
C VAL A 10 15.81 1.24 -13.92
N ILE A 11 14.64 0.73 -14.26
CA ILE A 11 13.51 1.50 -14.78
C ILE A 11 12.49 1.70 -13.67
N GLY A 12 12.36 2.93 -13.16
CA GLY A 12 11.49 3.30 -12.06
C GLY A 12 12.24 3.49 -10.73
N PHE A 13 12.03 4.65 -10.10
CA PHE A 13 12.73 5.08 -8.88
C PHE A 13 12.08 4.55 -7.58
N GLY A 14 11.35 3.44 -7.65
CA GLY A 14 10.70 2.79 -6.53
C GLY A 14 11.67 2.19 -5.52
N LYS A 15 11.14 1.72 -4.36
CA LYS A 15 11.96 1.28 -3.20
C LYS A 15 12.96 0.17 -3.55
N GLY A 16 12.55 -0.85 -4.29
CA GLY A 16 13.43 -1.96 -4.67
C GLY A 16 14.53 -1.50 -5.63
N GLY A 17 14.13 -0.85 -6.73
CA GLY A 17 15.06 -0.40 -7.77
C GLY A 17 16.10 0.58 -7.27
N LYS A 18 15.69 1.66 -6.58
CA LYS A 18 16.65 2.66 -6.05
C LYS A 18 17.62 2.07 -5.01
N THR A 19 17.14 1.12 -4.19
CA THR A 19 17.99 0.50 -3.17
C THR A 19 19.05 -0.38 -3.83
N LEU A 20 18.68 -1.10 -4.89
CA LEU A 20 19.63 -1.90 -5.68
C LEU A 20 20.63 -1.00 -6.41
N ALA A 21 20.15 0.06 -7.07
CA ALA A 21 21.01 1.03 -7.77
C ALA A 21 22.04 1.64 -6.84
N ALA A 22 21.65 2.09 -5.64
CA ALA A 22 22.56 2.63 -4.63
C ALA A 22 23.56 1.59 -4.12
N ALA A 23 23.13 0.35 -3.89
CA ALA A 23 23.99 -0.72 -3.41
C ALA A 23 25.09 -1.07 -4.45
N TRP A 24 24.70 -1.16 -5.71
CA TRP A 24 25.63 -1.46 -6.80
C TRP A 24 26.57 -0.29 -7.14
N GLY A 25 26.03 0.93 -7.16
CA GLY A 25 26.84 2.13 -7.35
C GLY A 25 27.94 2.27 -6.30
N LYS A 26 27.62 2.02 -5.03
CA LYS A 26 28.61 2.01 -3.94
C LYS A 26 29.69 0.94 -4.06
N GLN A 27 29.43 -0.12 -4.83
CA GLN A 27 30.40 -1.15 -5.15
C GLN A 27 31.27 -0.80 -6.39
N GLY A 28 31.13 0.41 -6.95
CA GLY A 28 31.87 0.85 -8.13
C GLY A 28 31.32 0.36 -9.46
N ARG A 29 30.10 -0.24 -9.49
CA ARG A 29 29.45 -0.69 -10.73
C ARG A 29 28.74 0.47 -11.40
N ARG A 30 28.75 0.48 -12.73
CA ARG A 30 28.04 1.50 -13.53
C ARG A 30 26.55 1.20 -13.57
N VAL A 31 25.76 2.12 -13.03
CA VAL A 31 24.29 1.99 -12.97
C VAL A 31 23.65 3.16 -13.71
N VAL A 32 22.63 2.88 -14.51
CA VAL A 32 21.73 3.89 -15.08
C VAL A 32 20.35 3.70 -14.43
N MET A 33 19.89 4.72 -13.71
CA MET A 33 18.54 4.82 -13.17
C MET A 33 17.69 5.67 -14.09
N VAL A 34 16.53 5.17 -14.52
CA VAL A 34 15.59 5.91 -15.36
C VAL A 34 14.29 6.13 -14.61
N GLU A 35 13.85 7.39 -14.51
CA GLU A 35 12.56 7.75 -13.93
C GLU A 35 11.84 8.73 -14.89
N GLN A 36 10.57 8.47 -15.16
CA GLN A 36 9.81 9.28 -16.14
C GLN A 36 9.52 10.72 -15.67
N SER A 37 9.57 10.98 -14.36
CA SER A 37 9.23 12.28 -13.77
C SER A 37 10.09 12.61 -12.57
N ALA A 38 10.66 13.79 -12.53
CA ALA A 38 11.38 14.31 -11.36
C ALA A 38 10.50 14.38 -10.09
N GLN A 39 9.18 14.46 -10.27
CA GLN A 39 8.21 14.43 -9.16
C GLN A 39 8.05 13.03 -8.54
N MET A 40 8.63 12.00 -9.17
CA MET A 40 8.51 10.61 -8.71
C MET A 40 9.81 10.01 -8.16
N TYR A 41 10.87 10.82 -7.95
CA TYR A 41 12.07 10.34 -7.27
C TYR A 41 11.72 9.82 -5.87
N GLY A 42 12.05 8.56 -5.61
CA GLY A 42 11.63 7.85 -4.40
C GLY A 42 10.44 6.91 -4.61
N GLY A 43 9.75 6.99 -5.75
CA GLY A 43 8.61 6.14 -6.14
C GLY A 43 7.30 6.51 -5.44
N THR A 44 6.29 5.67 -5.64
CA THR A 44 4.91 5.84 -5.16
C THR A 44 4.83 6.12 -3.66
N CYS A 45 5.56 5.37 -2.84
CA CYS A 45 5.51 5.49 -1.38
C CYS A 45 5.82 6.91 -0.88
N ILE A 46 6.87 7.53 -1.43
CA ILE A 46 7.32 8.88 -1.02
C ILE A 46 6.40 9.96 -1.55
N ASN A 47 5.92 9.83 -2.80
CA ASN A 47 5.34 10.95 -3.52
C ASN A 47 3.81 10.97 -3.53
N ILE A 48 3.17 9.81 -3.65
CA ILE A 48 1.71 9.70 -3.89
C ILE A 48 1.04 8.55 -3.12
N GLY A 49 1.74 7.93 -2.17
CA GLY A 49 1.24 6.76 -1.43
C GLY A 49 1.42 6.89 0.07
N CYS A 50 2.22 6.00 0.67
CA CYS A 50 2.30 5.82 2.13
C CYS A 50 2.62 7.11 2.89
N VAL A 51 3.66 7.84 2.47
CA VAL A 51 4.12 9.03 3.22
C VAL A 51 3.09 10.15 3.19
N PRO A 52 2.63 10.65 2.02
CA PRO A 52 1.66 11.73 2.01
C PRO A 52 0.33 11.33 2.65
N THR A 53 -0.15 10.10 2.43
CA THR A 53 -1.40 9.66 3.05
C THR A 53 -1.29 9.65 4.59
N LYS A 54 -0.21 9.08 5.16
CA LYS A 54 -0.04 8.99 6.62
C LYS A 54 0.24 10.34 7.27
N SER A 55 0.89 11.26 6.55
CA SER A 55 1.01 12.66 6.97
C SER A 55 -0.36 13.33 7.10
N MET A 56 -1.24 13.12 6.12
CA MET A 56 -2.61 13.64 6.15
C MET A 56 -3.47 12.97 7.23
N VAL A 57 -3.36 11.65 7.42
CA VAL A 57 -4.05 10.92 8.51
C VAL A 57 -3.61 11.48 9.86
N TYR A 58 -2.30 11.65 10.08
CA TYR A 58 -1.76 12.23 11.31
C TYR A 58 -2.33 13.64 11.56
N GLY A 59 -2.41 14.48 10.52
CA GLY A 59 -3.02 15.79 10.61
C GLY A 59 -4.50 15.74 11.02
N ALA A 60 -5.27 14.79 10.48
CA ALA A 60 -6.67 14.60 10.84
C ALA A 60 -6.88 14.13 12.30
N GLU A 61 -5.95 13.30 12.80
CA GLU A 61 -5.97 12.81 14.20
C GLU A 61 -5.59 13.87 15.23
N HIS A 62 -4.83 14.89 14.81
CA HIS A 62 -4.27 15.90 15.72
C HIS A 62 -4.83 17.30 15.44
N LEU A 63 -6.10 17.38 15.06
CA LEU A 63 -6.77 18.67 14.88
C LEU A 63 -6.86 19.43 16.21
N GLU A 64 -6.41 20.69 16.20
CA GLU A 64 -6.58 21.56 17.35
C GLU A 64 -8.08 21.87 17.58
N SER A 65 -8.52 21.72 18.82
CA SER A 65 -9.92 21.97 19.19
C SER A 65 -10.32 23.40 18.83
N GLY A 66 -11.36 23.53 18.01
CA GLY A 66 -11.88 24.83 17.58
C GLY A 66 -11.22 25.41 16.32
N SER A 67 -10.22 24.76 15.74
CA SER A 67 -9.67 25.17 14.45
C SER A 67 -10.70 24.98 13.34
N PRO A 68 -10.85 25.96 12.41
CA PRO A 68 -11.67 25.75 11.23
C PRO A 68 -11.12 24.58 10.39
N HIS A 69 -11.97 23.60 10.06
CA HIS A 69 -11.58 22.38 9.36
C HIS A 69 -10.84 22.65 8.03
N ALA A 70 -11.32 23.60 7.23
CA ALA A 70 -10.69 23.97 5.98
C ALA A 70 -9.27 24.54 6.17
N PHE A 71 -9.04 25.30 7.24
CA PHE A 71 -7.71 25.83 7.58
C PHE A 71 -6.76 24.70 8.00
N ALA A 72 -7.20 23.84 8.89
CA ALA A 72 -6.41 22.72 9.36
C ALA A 72 -6.07 21.72 8.22
N TYR A 73 -7.04 21.46 7.34
CA TYR A 73 -6.82 20.66 6.12
C TYR A 73 -5.74 21.28 5.22
N ARG A 74 -5.86 22.57 4.92
CA ARG A 74 -4.88 23.28 4.09
C ARG A 74 -3.49 23.22 4.70
N ALA A 75 -3.36 23.46 5.99
CA ALA A 75 -2.08 23.36 6.71
C ALA A 75 -1.49 21.95 6.63
N ALA A 76 -2.31 20.91 6.71
CA ALA A 76 -1.86 19.53 6.56
C ALA A 76 -1.41 19.22 5.11
N VAL A 77 -2.11 19.72 4.10
CA VAL A 77 -1.69 19.60 2.68
C VAL A 77 -0.33 20.27 2.47
N ASP A 78 -0.14 21.50 2.96
CA ASP A 78 1.11 22.24 2.82
C ASP A 78 2.27 21.53 3.56
N ALA A 79 2.04 21.06 4.80
CA ALA A 79 3.04 20.30 5.56
C ALA A 79 3.42 18.99 4.86
N THR A 80 2.43 18.30 4.28
CA THR A 80 2.64 17.06 3.53
C THR A 80 3.44 17.32 2.25
N ALA A 81 3.16 18.41 1.54
CA ALA A 81 3.93 18.81 0.36
C ALA A 81 5.40 19.08 0.70
N HIS A 82 5.68 19.83 1.78
CA HIS A 82 7.04 20.09 2.24
C HIS A 82 7.78 18.79 2.64
N LEU A 83 7.11 17.89 3.37
CA LEU A 83 7.69 16.59 3.74
C LEU A 83 8.03 15.76 2.50
N THR A 84 7.12 15.71 1.53
CA THR A 84 7.30 14.97 0.29
C THR A 84 8.46 15.53 -0.53
N ASP A 85 8.54 16.85 -0.69
CA ASP A 85 9.64 17.52 -1.39
C ASP A 85 11.00 17.24 -0.72
N TYR A 86 11.07 17.36 0.59
CA TYR A 86 12.28 17.04 1.34
C TYR A 86 12.71 15.59 1.11
N LEU A 87 11.80 14.64 1.26
CA LEU A 87 12.12 13.23 1.09
C LEU A 87 12.46 12.87 -0.36
N ARG A 88 11.80 13.50 -1.33
CA ARG A 88 12.10 13.36 -2.77
C ARG A 88 13.53 13.80 -3.06
N GLY A 89 13.92 14.98 -2.58
CA GLY A 89 15.30 15.50 -2.71
C GLY A 89 16.34 14.57 -2.08
N ARG A 90 16.06 14.03 -0.88
CA ARG A 90 16.93 13.04 -0.22
C ARG A 90 17.05 11.74 -1.00
N ASN A 91 15.96 11.28 -1.62
CA ASN A 91 15.99 10.07 -2.45
C ASN A 91 16.75 10.29 -3.77
N PHE A 92 16.63 11.46 -4.38
CA PHE A 92 17.42 11.82 -5.56
C PHE A 92 18.92 11.85 -5.23
N ALA A 93 19.31 12.62 -4.21
CA ALA A 93 20.71 12.77 -3.79
C ALA A 93 21.37 11.42 -3.43
N MET A 94 20.60 10.46 -2.89
CA MET A 94 21.11 9.11 -2.58
C MET A 94 21.75 8.42 -3.80
N LEU A 95 21.31 8.73 -5.01
CA LEU A 95 21.84 8.18 -6.27
C LEU A 95 22.73 9.18 -7.00
N ASP A 96 22.32 10.44 -7.07
CA ASP A 96 23.01 11.50 -7.81
C ASP A 96 24.39 11.82 -7.21
N ASP A 97 24.56 11.65 -5.90
CA ASP A 97 25.85 11.81 -5.21
C ASP A 97 26.88 10.68 -5.51
N LEU A 98 26.47 9.63 -6.26
CA LEU A 98 27.33 8.50 -6.62
C LEU A 98 27.86 8.67 -8.06
N GLU A 99 29.16 8.91 -8.25
CA GLU A 99 29.79 9.06 -9.57
C GLU A 99 29.56 7.86 -10.52
N THR A 100 29.25 6.70 -9.96
CA THR A 100 28.97 5.46 -10.68
C THR A 100 27.52 5.30 -11.10
N VAL A 101 26.64 6.21 -10.69
CA VAL A 101 25.20 6.17 -10.99
C VAL A 101 24.84 7.37 -11.86
N THR A 102 24.23 7.10 -13.01
CA THR A 102 23.65 8.12 -13.87
C THR A 102 22.14 8.10 -13.71
N VAL A 103 21.52 9.21 -13.29
CA VAL A 103 20.06 9.35 -13.22
C VAL A 103 19.56 10.05 -14.48
N LEU A 104 18.72 9.38 -15.25
CA LEU A 104 18.05 9.92 -16.43
C LEU A 104 16.58 10.17 -16.13
N THR A 105 16.12 11.41 -16.33
CA THR A 105 14.69 11.74 -16.24
C THR A 105 14.08 11.68 -17.62
N GLY A 106 13.27 10.66 -17.88
CA GLY A 106 12.66 10.43 -19.18
C GLY A 106 11.92 9.09 -19.26
N ARG A 107 11.31 8.85 -20.39
CA ARG A 107 10.58 7.61 -20.67
C ARG A 107 11.50 6.54 -21.23
N ALA A 108 11.56 5.39 -20.55
CA ALA A 108 12.29 4.22 -20.99
C ALA A 108 11.42 3.36 -21.91
N GLN A 109 12.04 2.80 -22.95
CA GLN A 109 11.44 1.80 -23.82
C GLN A 109 12.50 0.78 -24.25
N PHE A 110 12.16 -0.51 -24.20
CA PHE A 110 13.01 -1.56 -24.76
C PHE A 110 13.10 -1.44 -26.27
N VAL A 111 14.32 -1.46 -26.78
CA VAL A 111 14.64 -1.60 -28.21
C VAL A 111 14.80 -3.08 -28.55
N ASP A 112 15.51 -3.79 -27.65
CA ASP A 112 15.73 -5.24 -27.68
C ASP A 112 15.92 -5.72 -26.21
N ALA A 113 16.33 -6.97 -26.01
CA ALA A 113 16.50 -7.57 -24.70
C ALA A 113 17.58 -6.90 -23.80
N THR A 114 18.53 -6.19 -24.37
CA THR A 114 19.67 -5.59 -23.65
C THR A 114 19.77 -4.08 -23.81
N THR A 115 18.95 -3.49 -24.67
CA THR A 115 19.05 -2.07 -25.06
C THR A 115 17.77 -1.33 -24.72
N ILE A 116 17.93 -0.24 -23.96
CA ILE A 116 16.86 0.68 -23.58
C ILE A 116 17.08 2.01 -24.30
N ARG A 117 16.04 2.52 -24.95
CA ARG A 117 15.93 3.90 -25.38
C ARG A 117 15.32 4.73 -24.24
N VAL A 118 15.88 5.89 -23.96
CA VAL A 118 15.33 6.86 -23.01
C VAL A 118 15.11 8.18 -23.72
N ASP A 119 13.85 8.58 -23.81
CA ASP A 119 13.45 9.91 -24.30
C ASP A 119 13.42 10.85 -23.09
N ALA A 120 14.51 11.59 -22.89
CA ALA A 120 14.69 12.46 -21.73
C ALA A 120 13.82 13.73 -21.81
N VAL A 121 13.47 14.27 -20.65
CA VAL A 121 12.58 15.46 -20.55
C VAL A 121 13.19 16.74 -21.14
N ASP A 122 14.51 16.79 -21.29
CA ASP A 122 15.25 17.89 -21.94
C ASP A 122 15.30 17.77 -23.48
N GLY A 123 14.68 16.72 -24.04
CA GLY A 123 14.66 16.43 -25.46
C GLY A 123 15.83 15.58 -25.94
N THR A 124 16.77 15.24 -25.09
CA THR A 124 17.87 14.32 -25.44
C THR A 124 17.36 12.88 -25.57
N VAL A 125 17.90 12.15 -26.53
CA VAL A 125 17.63 10.71 -26.66
C VAL A 125 18.88 9.93 -26.31
N HIS A 126 18.76 9.09 -25.28
CA HIS A 126 19.82 8.19 -24.87
C HIS A 126 19.52 6.77 -25.32
N THR A 127 20.58 6.05 -25.69
CA THR A 127 20.54 4.59 -25.90
C THR A 127 21.42 3.96 -24.84
N VAL A 128 20.85 3.11 -23.98
CA VAL A 128 21.56 2.48 -22.88
C VAL A 128 21.59 0.98 -23.07
N THR A 129 22.78 0.41 -23.14
CA THR A 129 22.98 -1.06 -23.19
C THR A 129 23.43 -1.54 -21.82
N ALA A 130 22.82 -2.61 -21.31
CA ALA A 130 23.14 -3.14 -19.98
C ALA A 130 23.23 -4.67 -19.96
N THR A 131 24.06 -5.17 -19.02
CA THR A 131 24.17 -6.61 -18.73
C THR A 131 22.93 -7.12 -18.00
N ASN A 132 22.39 -6.32 -17.08
CA ASN A 132 21.20 -6.65 -16.30
C ASN A 132 20.23 -5.47 -16.30
N ILE A 133 18.94 -5.76 -16.29
CA ILE A 133 17.89 -4.75 -16.28
C ILE A 133 16.89 -5.09 -15.20
N VAL A 134 16.46 -4.07 -14.45
CA VAL A 134 15.39 -4.20 -13.43
C VAL A 134 14.24 -3.29 -13.81
N VAL A 135 13.07 -3.86 -13.97
CA VAL A 135 11.81 -3.13 -14.17
C VAL A 135 11.11 -2.98 -12.83
N GLY A 136 10.98 -1.73 -12.38
CA GLY A 136 10.35 -1.35 -11.12
C GLY A 136 9.38 -0.18 -11.29
N THR A 137 8.60 -0.19 -12.37
CA THR A 137 7.69 0.89 -12.78
C THR A 137 6.43 0.99 -11.92
N GLY A 138 6.20 0.02 -11.03
CA GLY A 138 5.13 0.07 -10.04
C GLY A 138 3.73 -0.13 -10.63
N SER A 139 2.76 0.51 -10.00
CA SER A 139 1.34 0.42 -10.35
C SER A 139 0.67 1.79 -10.35
N GLU A 140 -0.47 1.88 -11.06
CA GLU A 140 -1.34 3.06 -11.13
C GLU A 140 -2.79 2.71 -10.76
N ALA A 141 -3.63 3.71 -10.47
CA ALA A 141 -5.06 3.50 -10.20
C ALA A 141 -5.78 2.96 -11.44
N VAL A 142 -6.70 2.03 -11.24
CA VAL A 142 -7.61 1.57 -12.29
C VAL A 142 -8.75 2.57 -12.45
N LEU A 143 -8.91 3.08 -13.65
CA LEU A 143 -10.07 3.89 -14.05
C LEU A 143 -10.96 3.01 -14.94
N PRO A 144 -12.09 2.50 -14.39
CA PRO A 144 -13.01 1.66 -15.18
C PRO A 144 -13.78 2.49 -16.21
N ASP A 145 -14.33 1.81 -17.20
CA ASP A 145 -15.21 2.41 -18.21
C ASP A 145 -16.63 2.60 -17.63
N ILE A 146 -16.76 3.61 -16.77
CA ILE A 146 -18.04 4.07 -16.22
C ILE A 146 -18.42 5.35 -16.96
N PRO A 147 -19.64 5.44 -17.53
CA PRO A 147 -20.12 6.66 -18.19
C PRO A 147 -19.91 7.91 -17.32
N GLY A 148 -19.31 8.95 -17.90
CA GLY A 148 -19.03 10.20 -17.20
C GLY A 148 -17.88 10.19 -16.20
N LEU A 149 -17.11 9.09 -16.08
CA LEU A 149 -15.91 9.04 -15.27
C LEU A 149 -14.74 9.75 -15.96
N SER A 150 -14.47 9.37 -17.22
CA SER A 150 -13.37 9.95 -17.97
C SER A 150 -13.66 11.40 -18.37
N GLY A 151 -12.69 12.29 -18.15
CA GLY A 151 -12.80 13.70 -18.49
C GLY A 151 -13.68 14.54 -17.55
N ASN A 152 -14.25 13.96 -16.48
CA ASN A 152 -14.97 14.69 -15.46
C ASN A 152 -13.97 15.30 -14.45
N PRO A 153 -13.90 16.65 -14.32
CA PRO A 153 -12.93 17.30 -13.44
C PRO A 153 -13.19 17.07 -11.93
N ARG A 154 -14.35 16.50 -11.59
CA ARG A 154 -14.69 16.12 -10.20
C ARG A 154 -14.25 14.71 -9.84
N VAL A 155 -13.90 13.90 -10.84
CA VAL A 155 -13.39 12.54 -10.62
C VAL A 155 -11.88 12.60 -10.43
N VAL A 156 -11.42 12.07 -9.31
CA VAL A 156 -10.02 12.08 -8.91
C VAL A 156 -9.57 10.69 -8.47
N THR A 157 -8.29 10.40 -8.64
CA THR A 157 -7.62 9.27 -7.98
C THR A 157 -7.07 9.71 -6.62
N SER A 158 -6.50 8.77 -5.87
CA SER A 158 -5.83 9.10 -4.60
C SER A 158 -4.67 10.08 -4.80
N THR A 159 -4.02 10.07 -5.97
CA THR A 159 -2.91 10.97 -6.29
C THR A 159 -3.36 12.41 -6.39
N GLU A 160 -4.42 12.68 -7.15
CA GLU A 160 -4.94 14.03 -7.32
C GLU A 160 -5.62 14.52 -6.02
N LEU A 161 -6.28 13.63 -5.28
CA LEU A 161 -6.97 14.00 -4.05
C LEU A 161 -6.00 14.44 -2.93
N LEU A 162 -4.80 13.86 -2.86
CA LEU A 162 -3.77 14.23 -1.88
C LEU A 162 -3.22 15.65 -2.03
N VAL A 163 -3.33 16.22 -3.21
CA VAL A 163 -2.84 17.58 -3.51
C VAL A 163 -3.95 18.61 -3.70
N GLN A 164 -5.20 18.23 -3.41
CA GLN A 164 -6.33 19.16 -3.46
C GLN A 164 -6.15 20.27 -2.43
N PRO A 165 -6.16 21.54 -2.84
CA PRO A 165 -5.93 22.65 -1.91
C PRO A 165 -7.14 22.91 -1.01
N ASP A 166 -8.34 22.60 -1.47
CA ASP A 166 -9.58 22.89 -0.77
C ASP A 166 -10.25 21.60 -0.30
N LEU A 167 -10.70 21.61 0.96
CA LEU A 167 -11.43 20.48 1.54
C LEU A 167 -12.81 20.37 0.84
N PRO A 168 -13.11 19.23 0.15
CA PRO A 168 -14.44 19.04 -0.39
C PRO A 168 -15.47 18.95 0.75
N ALA A 169 -16.59 19.65 0.65
CA ALA A 169 -17.65 19.52 1.66
C ALA A 169 -18.30 18.11 1.59
N ARG A 170 -18.39 17.55 0.37
CA ARG A 170 -18.96 16.22 0.11
C ARG A 170 -17.98 15.41 -0.74
N LEU A 171 -17.57 14.24 -0.22
CA LEU A 171 -16.71 13.30 -0.95
C LEU A 171 -17.46 11.98 -1.16
N VAL A 172 -17.57 11.56 -2.42
CA VAL A 172 -18.03 10.20 -2.75
C VAL A 172 -16.81 9.34 -3.05
N VAL A 173 -16.73 8.17 -2.41
CA VAL A 173 -15.63 7.21 -2.59
C VAL A 173 -16.17 5.98 -3.29
N LEU A 174 -15.62 5.63 -4.44
CA LEU A 174 -15.93 4.40 -5.16
C LEU A 174 -14.96 3.31 -4.76
N GLY A 175 -15.47 2.30 -4.03
CA GLY A 175 -14.73 1.14 -3.53
C GLY A 175 -14.50 1.13 -2.02
N GLY A 176 -14.95 0.05 -1.38
CA GLY A 176 -14.81 -0.24 0.06
C GLY A 176 -13.56 -1.08 0.39
N GLY A 177 -12.50 -0.95 -0.40
CA GLY A 177 -11.19 -1.54 -0.15
C GLY A 177 -10.30 -0.64 0.73
N TYR A 178 -9.06 -1.08 0.98
CA TYR A 178 -8.13 -0.41 1.90
C TYR A 178 -7.91 1.08 1.56
N VAL A 179 -7.61 1.41 0.30
CA VAL A 179 -7.36 2.81 -0.11
C VAL A 179 -8.62 3.66 0.07
N GLY A 180 -9.78 3.18 -0.40
CA GLY A 180 -11.05 3.92 -0.29
C GLY A 180 -11.42 4.23 1.15
N LEU A 181 -11.30 3.25 2.06
CA LEU A 181 -11.67 3.42 3.47
C LEU A 181 -10.68 4.31 4.23
N GLU A 182 -9.38 4.25 3.91
CA GLU A 182 -8.38 5.13 4.52
C GLU A 182 -8.66 6.60 4.16
N PHE A 183 -8.93 6.88 2.88
CA PHE A 183 -9.31 8.23 2.44
C PHE A 183 -10.67 8.66 3.02
N ALA A 184 -11.65 7.75 3.09
CA ALA A 184 -12.95 8.05 3.68
C ALA A 184 -12.83 8.48 5.14
N ALA A 185 -12.08 7.72 5.95
CA ALA A 185 -11.85 8.06 7.37
C ALA A 185 -11.08 9.38 7.51
N MET A 186 -10.02 9.57 6.72
CA MET A 186 -9.19 10.76 6.74
C MET A 186 -10.00 12.03 6.40
N PHE A 187 -10.79 12.03 5.33
CA PHE A 187 -11.59 13.18 4.92
C PHE A 187 -12.76 13.45 5.88
N ALA A 188 -13.38 12.41 6.42
CA ALA A 188 -14.37 12.56 7.49
C ALA A 188 -13.75 13.20 8.75
N GLY A 189 -12.50 12.82 9.09
CA GLY A 189 -11.73 13.43 10.17
C GLY A 189 -11.51 14.94 9.96
N TYR A 190 -11.31 15.39 8.72
CA TYR A 190 -11.24 16.82 8.38
C TYR A 190 -12.63 17.48 8.27
N GLY A 191 -13.74 16.76 8.38
CA GLY A 191 -15.10 17.31 8.40
C GLY A 191 -15.86 17.25 7.08
N SER A 192 -15.36 16.55 6.06
CA SER A 192 -16.14 16.26 4.85
C SER A 192 -17.30 15.30 5.18
N ALA A 193 -18.46 15.51 4.53
CA ALA A 193 -19.51 14.50 4.47
C ALA A 193 -19.09 13.42 3.45
N VAL A 194 -18.78 12.21 3.94
CA VAL A 194 -18.23 11.14 3.10
C VAL A 194 -19.23 10.03 2.88
N THR A 195 -19.41 9.61 1.62
CA THR A 195 -20.19 8.44 1.24
C THR A 195 -19.31 7.45 0.49
N VAL A 196 -19.22 6.21 0.98
CA VAL A 196 -18.52 5.10 0.32
C VAL A 196 -19.54 4.25 -0.41
N LEU A 197 -19.34 4.01 -1.71
CA LEU A 197 -20.13 3.09 -2.54
C LEU A 197 -19.28 1.83 -2.80
N GLU A 198 -19.74 0.68 -2.28
CA GLU A 198 -19.13 -0.63 -2.51
C GLU A 198 -20.11 -1.55 -3.25
N LYS A 199 -19.65 -2.14 -4.36
CA LYS A 199 -20.49 -3.02 -5.19
C LYS A 199 -20.81 -4.36 -4.53
N HIS A 200 -19.91 -4.85 -3.68
CA HIS A 200 -20.12 -6.09 -2.94
C HIS A 200 -21.05 -5.86 -1.74
N ASP A 201 -21.50 -6.93 -1.14
CA ASP A 201 -22.40 -6.93 0.03
C ASP A 201 -21.73 -6.43 1.31
N ARG A 202 -20.39 -6.27 1.31
CA ARG A 202 -19.60 -5.77 2.45
C ARG A 202 -18.31 -5.08 2.00
N ILE A 203 -17.79 -4.20 2.85
CA ILE A 203 -16.44 -3.66 2.75
C ILE A 203 -15.40 -4.71 3.14
N LEU A 204 -14.14 -4.52 2.76
CA LEU A 204 -13.00 -5.37 3.15
C LEU A 204 -13.29 -6.86 2.92
N GLY A 205 -13.75 -7.24 1.73
CA GLY A 205 -14.23 -8.60 1.41
C GLY A 205 -13.27 -9.75 1.76
N ASN A 206 -11.95 -9.46 1.89
CA ASN A 206 -10.92 -10.44 2.27
C ASN A 206 -10.76 -10.61 3.78
N GLU A 207 -11.40 -9.77 4.61
CA GLU A 207 -11.36 -9.88 6.06
C GLU A 207 -12.43 -10.85 6.60
N ASP A 208 -12.27 -11.31 7.85
CA ASP A 208 -13.33 -12.00 8.56
C ASP A 208 -14.53 -11.07 8.79
N ASP A 209 -15.72 -11.64 8.86
CA ASP A 209 -16.98 -10.87 8.92
C ASP A 209 -17.06 -9.96 10.16
N ASP A 210 -16.57 -10.43 11.31
CA ASP A 210 -16.50 -9.68 12.56
C ASP A 210 -15.53 -8.50 12.47
N VAL A 211 -14.39 -8.68 11.80
CA VAL A 211 -13.40 -7.61 11.58
C VAL A 211 -13.95 -6.56 10.62
N ALA A 212 -14.55 -6.98 9.50
CA ALA A 212 -15.17 -6.06 8.55
C ALA A 212 -16.33 -5.27 9.17
N ALA A 213 -17.15 -5.91 10.01
CA ALA A 213 -18.23 -5.26 10.75
C ALA A 213 -17.67 -4.21 11.73
N ALA A 214 -16.64 -4.55 12.51
CA ALA A 214 -16.02 -3.63 13.45
C ALA A 214 -15.43 -2.38 12.75
N VAL A 215 -14.86 -2.55 11.55
CA VAL A 215 -14.42 -1.42 10.72
C VAL A 215 -15.61 -0.60 10.22
N GLY A 216 -16.70 -1.24 9.79
CA GLY A 216 -17.93 -0.56 9.38
C GLY A 216 -18.53 0.30 10.50
N ASP A 217 -18.57 -0.25 11.73
CA ASP A 217 -19.05 0.47 12.92
C ASP A 217 -18.14 1.66 13.25
N LEU A 218 -16.81 1.48 13.15
CA LEU A 218 -15.84 2.56 13.35
C LEU A 218 -16.07 3.71 12.37
N LEU A 219 -16.23 3.40 11.07
CA LEU A 219 -16.47 4.40 10.01
C LEU A 219 -17.80 5.10 10.19
N THR A 220 -18.86 4.35 10.52
CA THR A 220 -20.20 4.91 10.80
C THR A 220 -20.14 5.84 12.02
N GLY A 221 -19.44 5.44 13.08
CA GLY A 221 -19.20 6.27 14.26
C GLY A 221 -18.39 7.55 13.96
N ALA A 222 -17.59 7.55 12.92
CA ALA A 222 -16.87 8.72 12.40
C ALA A 222 -17.71 9.56 11.41
N GLY A 223 -18.97 9.21 11.16
CA GLY A 223 -19.90 9.94 10.28
C GLY A 223 -19.77 9.57 8.80
N VAL A 224 -19.03 8.50 8.45
CA VAL A 224 -18.95 8.00 7.08
C VAL A 224 -20.20 7.17 6.76
N GLN A 225 -20.89 7.51 5.67
CA GLN A 225 -21.97 6.68 5.14
C GLN A 225 -21.38 5.57 4.25
N VAL A 226 -21.59 4.32 4.62
CA VAL A 226 -21.17 3.16 3.81
C VAL A 226 -22.39 2.51 3.18
N ILE A 227 -22.42 2.45 1.84
CA ILE A 227 -23.49 1.85 1.05
C ILE A 227 -22.89 0.65 0.30
N THR A 228 -23.25 -0.56 0.73
CA THR A 228 -22.85 -1.82 0.09
C THR A 228 -23.91 -2.30 -0.89
N GLY A 229 -23.56 -3.22 -1.81
CA GLY A 229 -24.43 -3.65 -2.91
C GLY A 229 -24.70 -2.55 -3.93
N ALA A 230 -23.87 -1.51 -3.97
CA ALA A 230 -24.06 -0.32 -4.81
C ALA A 230 -23.24 -0.43 -6.10
N GLN A 231 -23.88 -0.82 -7.19
CA GLN A 231 -23.26 -0.80 -8.52
C GLN A 231 -23.36 0.61 -9.10
N VAL A 232 -22.21 1.26 -9.31
CA VAL A 232 -22.16 2.58 -9.96
C VAL A 232 -22.42 2.43 -11.45
N ASP A 233 -23.40 3.20 -11.95
CA ASP A 233 -23.87 3.13 -13.32
C ASP A 233 -23.32 4.30 -14.16
N GLU A 234 -23.30 5.53 -13.60
CA GLU A 234 -22.91 6.76 -14.30
C GLU A 234 -22.48 7.84 -13.30
N ILE A 235 -21.61 8.76 -13.75
CA ILE A 235 -21.25 10.00 -13.05
C ILE A 235 -21.66 11.19 -13.89
N ALA A 236 -22.75 11.86 -13.52
CA ALA A 236 -23.29 13.02 -14.23
C ALA A 236 -22.96 14.33 -13.47
N GLY A 237 -21.89 15.00 -13.89
CA GLY A 237 -21.42 16.22 -13.21
C GLY A 237 -20.95 15.95 -11.78
N ASP A 238 -21.71 16.40 -10.77
CA ASP A 238 -21.45 16.18 -9.34
C ASP A 238 -22.27 15.02 -8.75
N THR A 239 -23.07 14.33 -9.55
CA THR A 239 -24.00 13.31 -9.11
C THR A 239 -23.56 11.92 -9.58
N VAL A 240 -23.40 11.00 -8.64
CA VAL A 240 -23.14 9.58 -8.92
C VAL A 240 -24.47 8.83 -8.89
N HIS A 241 -24.80 8.18 -10.01
CA HIS A 241 -25.95 7.29 -10.15
C HIS A 241 -25.51 5.84 -9.89
N PHE A 242 -26.27 5.13 -9.10
CA PHE A 242 -25.97 3.72 -8.78
C PHE A 242 -27.23 2.90 -8.59
N THR A 243 -27.15 1.61 -8.89
CA THR A 243 -28.21 0.64 -8.65
C THR A 243 -27.91 -0.15 -7.39
N ARG A 244 -28.92 -0.28 -6.50
CA ARG A 244 -28.89 -1.14 -5.33
C ARG A 244 -30.23 -1.87 -5.18
N ASP A 245 -30.21 -3.16 -4.95
CA ASP A 245 -31.43 -4.00 -4.83
C ASP A 245 -32.38 -3.82 -6.02
N GLY A 246 -31.85 -3.58 -7.23
CA GLY A 246 -32.61 -3.34 -8.46
C GLY A 246 -33.27 -1.95 -8.53
N GLN A 247 -33.00 -1.05 -7.60
CA GLN A 247 -33.50 0.32 -7.60
C GLN A 247 -32.38 1.32 -7.91
N SER A 248 -32.73 2.37 -8.68
CA SER A 248 -31.81 3.47 -8.96
C SER A 248 -31.75 4.46 -7.80
N HIS A 249 -30.57 4.86 -7.46
CA HIS A 249 -30.26 5.84 -6.41
C HIS A 249 -29.26 6.87 -6.93
N THR A 250 -29.13 7.99 -6.21
CA THR A 250 -28.16 9.02 -6.52
C THR A 250 -27.49 9.53 -5.24
N VAL A 251 -26.24 9.94 -5.36
CA VAL A 251 -25.52 10.69 -4.32
C VAL A 251 -24.70 11.80 -4.96
N ALA A 252 -24.74 13.00 -4.37
CA ALA A 252 -23.99 14.13 -4.86
C ALA A 252 -22.65 14.28 -4.11
N GLY A 253 -21.59 14.61 -4.85
CA GLY A 253 -20.25 14.85 -4.30
C GLY A 253 -19.56 16.03 -4.98
N ASP A 254 -18.85 16.83 -4.21
CA ASP A 254 -18.03 17.89 -4.79
C ASP A 254 -16.82 17.28 -5.50
N LEU A 255 -16.31 16.15 -4.97
CA LEU A 255 -15.34 15.27 -5.61
C LEU A 255 -15.79 13.80 -5.49
N VAL A 256 -15.33 12.99 -6.46
CA VAL A 256 -15.54 11.55 -6.52
C VAL A 256 -14.18 10.85 -6.59
N LEU A 257 -13.80 10.16 -5.52
CA LEU A 257 -12.55 9.37 -5.45
C LEU A 257 -12.76 8.00 -6.09
N VAL A 258 -11.97 7.66 -7.09
CA VAL A 258 -11.92 6.31 -7.66
C VAL A 258 -10.85 5.48 -6.94
N ALA A 259 -11.30 4.48 -6.16
CA ALA A 259 -10.46 3.57 -5.38
C ALA A 259 -10.77 2.08 -5.72
N LEU A 260 -10.93 1.78 -7.02
CA LEU A 260 -11.39 0.50 -7.56
C LEU A 260 -10.26 -0.47 -7.94
N GLY A 261 -9.09 -0.29 -7.33
CA GLY A 261 -7.92 -1.15 -7.53
C GLY A 261 -6.78 -0.46 -8.24
N ARG A 262 -5.72 -1.23 -8.47
CA ARG A 262 -4.47 -0.79 -9.12
C ARG A 262 -4.06 -1.80 -10.17
N ARG A 263 -3.37 -1.34 -11.23
CA ARG A 263 -2.78 -2.18 -12.28
C ARG A 263 -1.31 -1.86 -12.46
N ALA A 264 -0.53 -2.83 -12.95
CA ALA A 264 0.88 -2.66 -13.26
C ALA A 264 1.11 -1.62 -14.36
N VAL A 265 2.16 -0.80 -14.23
CA VAL A 265 2.57 0.18 -15.27
C VAL A 265 3.57 -0.47 -16.21
N THR A 266 3.06 -1.08 -17.28
CA THR A 266 3.84 -1.78 -18.31
C THR A 266 3.59 -1.22 -19.71
N ALA A 267 2.55 -0.41 -19.88
CA ALA A 267 2.21 0.17 -21.17
C ALA A 267 3.33 1.07 -21.71
N GLY A 268 3.68 0.87 -22.98
CA GLY A 268 4.70 1.66 -23.68
C GLY A 268 6.16 1.28 -23.38
N LEU A 269 6.41 0.31 -22.49
CA LEU A 269 7.76 -0.17 -22.23
C LEU A 269 8.37 -0.99 -23.37
N GLY A 270 7.55 -1.59 -24.26
CA GLY A 270 8.04 -2.47 -25.34
C GLY A 270 8.57 -3.80 -24.82
N LEU A 271 7.93 -4.38 -23.81
CA LEU A 271 8.34 -5.64 -23.15
C LEU A 271 8.41 -6.82 -24.13
N ASP A 272 7.55 -6.83 -25.14
CA ASP A 272 7.54 -7.81 -26.23
C ASP A 272 8.87 -7.84 -27.00
N ARG A 273 9.51 -6.69 -27.23
CA ARG A 273 10.81 -6.57 -27.90
C ARG A 273 11.95 -7.16 -27.06
N ALA A 274 11.78 -7.17 -25.74
CA ALA A 274 12.72 -7.76 -24.80
C ALA A 274 12.46 -9.25 -24.53
N GLY A 275 11.37 -9.82 -25.06
CA GLY A 275 10.95 -11.19 -24.76
C GLY A 275 10.43 -11.35 -23.32
N VAL A 276 9.86 -10.30 -22.75
CA VAL A 276 9.30 -10.31 -21.39
C VAL A 276 7.79 -10.52 -21.46
N ASP A 277 7.33 -11.61 -20.83
CA ASP A 277 5.93 -12.01 -20.80
C ASP A 277 5.15 -11.26 -19.72
N THR A 278 3.85 -10.99 -19.99
CA THR A 278 2.93 -10.35 -19.06
C THR A 278 1.68 -11.21 -18.86
N ARG A 279 1.04 -11.06 -17.69
CA ARG A 279 -0.29 -11.61 -17.42
C ARG A 279 -1.38 -10.78 -18.13
N PRO A 280 -2.63 -11.29 -18.19
CA PRO A 280 -3.74 -10.55 -18.78
C PRO A 280 -4.06 -9.22 -18.06
N ASP A 281 -3.70 -9.07 -16.77
CA ASP A 281 -3.84 -7.83 -16.00
C ASP A 281 -2.71 -6.82 -16.26
N GLY A 282 -1.77 -7.16 -17.16
CA GLY A 282 -0.63 -6.34 -17.55
C GLY A 282 0.59 -6.49 -16.64
N SER A 283 0.53 -7.25 -15.53
CA SER A 283 1.70 -7.47 -14.67
C SER A 283 2.75 -8.36 -15.33
N ILE A 284 4.02 -8.11 -15.04
CA ILE A 284 5.14 -8.90 -15.57
C ILE A 284 5.16 -10.27 -14.89
N ILE A 285 5.29 -11.34 -15.70
CA ILE A 285 5.49 -12.69 -15.18
C ILE A 285 6.93 -12.82 -14.71
N ALA A 286 7.10 -13.19 -13.43
CA ALA A 286 8.41 -13.45 -12.84
C ALA A 286 8.37 -14.76 -12.03
N ASP A 287 9.52 -15.43 -11.94
CA ASP A 287 9.73 -16.61 -11.09
C ASP A 287 9.90 -16.23 -9.61
N GLU A 288 10.12 -17.21 -8.74
CA GLU A 288 10.34 -16.97 -7.31
C GLU A 288 11.60 -16.14 -6.99
N TYR A 289 12.52 -16.04 -7.94
CA TYR A 289 13.74 -15.22 -7.89
C TYR A 289 13.58 -13.87 -8.56
N LEU A 290 12.36 -13.54 -8.98
CA LEU A 290 11.99 -12.29 -9.66
C LEU A 290 12.59 -12.13 -11.08
N ARG A 291 13.07 -13.22 -11.67
CA ARG A 291 13.52 -13.26 -13.07
C ARG A 291 12.30 -13.32 -13.98
N THR A 292 12.33 -12.56 -15.06
CA THR A 292 11.30 -12.63 -16.10
C THR A 292 11.59 -13.78 -17.07
N SER A 293 10.79 -13.93 -18.13
CA SER A 293 11.07 -14.84 -19.26
C SER A 293 12.41 -14.55 -19.95
N ALA A 294 12.97 -13.34 -19.80
CA ALA A 294 14.34 -12.99 -20.16
C ALA A 294 15.22 -12.99 -18.88
N PRO A 295 16.10 -13.99 -18.65
CA PRO A 295 16.71 -14.23 -17.32
C PRO A 295 17.60 -13.12 -16.75
N HIS A 296 18.06 -12.17 -17.56
CA HIS A 296 18.84 -11.00 -17.15
C HIS A 296 17.95 -9.77 -16.89
N ILE A 297 16.63 -9.91 -17.07
CA ILE A 297 15.63 -8.88 -16.76
C ILE A 297 14.82 -9.34 -15.56
N PHE A 298 14.77 -8.48 -14.53
CA PHE A 298 14.06 -8.72 -13.28
C PHE A 298 12.88 -7.77 -13.14
N ALA A 299 11.82 -8.20 -12.45
CA ALA A 299 10.66 -7.35 -12.13
C ALA A 299 10.48 -7.21 -10.63
N VAL A 300 10.54 -5.97 -10.10
CA VAL A 300 10.48 -5.68 -8.66
C VAL A 300 9.32 -4.75 -8.29
N GLY A 301 8.71 -4.98 -7.14
CA GLY A 301 7.57 -4.20 -6.66
C GLY A 301 6.28 -4.49 -7.44
N ASP A 302 5.34 -3.56 -7.41
CA ASP A 302 3.97 -3.77 -7.87
C ASP A 302 3.86 -4.25 -9.33
N VAL A 303 4.85 -3.96 -10.17
CA VAL A 303 4.84 -4.33 -11.58
C VAL A 303 4.82 -5.84 -11.82
N ASN A 304 5.29 -6.65 -10.85
CA ASN A 304 5.30 -8.11 -10.94
C ASN A 304 3.98 -8.79 -10.50
N GLY A 305 2.97 -7.99 -10.08
CA GLY A 305 1.67 -8.50 -9.65
C GLY A 305 1.66 -9.15 -8.26
N GLY A 306 2.76 -9.10 -7.51
CA GLY A 306 2.84 -9.54 -6.12
C GLY A 306 2.18 -8.56 -5.13
N PRO A 307 2.33 -8.78 -3.81
CA PRO A 307 1.77 -7.88 -2.79
C PRO A 307 2.33 -6.45 -2.92
N GLN A 308 1.43 -5.47 -3.04
CA GLN A 308 1.75 -4.07 -3.35
C GLN A 308 2.14 -3.29 -2.09
N PHE A 309 3.27 -3.63 -1.47
CA PHE A 309 3.79 -2.97 -0.28
C PHE A 309 5.25 -2.54 -0.46
N THR A 310 5.60 -1.39 0.09
CA THR A 310 6.96 -0.84 0.02
C THR A 310 8.02 -1.78 0.59
N TYR A 311 7.71 -2.48 1.69
CA TYR A 311 8.63 -3.45 2.30
C TYR A 311 8.74 -4.76 1.51
N ILE A 312 7.74 -5.12 0.71
CA ILE A 312 7.84 -6.22 -0.28
C ILE A 312 8.79 -5.80 -1.41
N SER A 313 8.64 -4.59 -1.94
CA SER A 313 9.59 -4.07 -2.93
C SER A 313 11.03 -3.97 -2.38
N LEU A 314 11.20 -3.67 -1.09
CA LEU A 314 12.52 -3.74 -0.42
C LEU A 314 13.03 -5.18 -0.31
N ASP A 315 12.14 -6.14 -0.10
CA ASP A 315 12.53 -7.54 -0.06
C ASP A 315 12.86 -8.08 -1.46
N ASP A 316 12.16 -7.61 -2.50
CA ASP A 316 12.51 -7.87 -3.90
C ASP A 316 13.95 -7.44 -4.21
N TYR A 317 14.36 -6.26 -3.71
CA TYR A 317 15.77 -5.84 -3.80
C TYR A 317 16.72 -6.89 -3.21
N ARG A 318 16.41 -7.45 -2.04
CA ARG A 318 17.28 -8.45 -1.39
C ARG A 318 17.39 -9.74 -2.21
N ILE A 319 16.27 -10.16 -2.81
CA ILE A 319 16.23 -11.32 -3.68
C ILE A 319 17.10 -11.07 -4.93
N VAL A 320 16.82 -9.98 -5.65
CA VAL A 320 17.52 -9.64 -6.90
C VAL A 320 19.02 -9.41 -6.64
N ALA A 321 19.39 -8.73 -5.55
CA ALA A 321 20.80 -8.53 -5.20
C ALA A 321 21.54 -9.87 -5.06
N GLN A 322 20.97 -10.83 -4.33
CA GLN A 322 21.58 -12.17 -4.17
C GLN A 322 21.64 -12.96 -5.48
N GLN A 323 20.66 -12.80 -6.36
CA GLN A 323 20.70 -13.44 -7.68
C GLN A 323 21.79 -12.86 -8.58
N LEU A 324 22.01 -11.55 -8.51
CA LEU A 324 22.98 -10.84 -9.35
C LEU A 324 24.43 -11.02 -8.87
N ASP A 325 24.67 -11.17 -7.58
CA ASP A 325 26.01 -11.36 -7.00
C ASP A 325 26.33 -12.82 -6.64
N GLY A 326 25.35 -13.72 -6.74
CA GLY A 326 25.50 -15.14 -6.44
C GLY A 326 25.68 -15.44 -4.95
N SER A 327 25.36 -14.50 -4.07
CA SER A 327 25.62 -14.61 -2.61
C SER A 327 24.58 -15.43 -1.84
N GLY A 328 23.44 -15.81 -2.44
CA GLY A 328 22.40 -16.54 -1.74
C GLY A 328 21.25 -17.00 -2.63
N ASN A 329 20.29 -17.69 -2.00
CA ASN A 329 19.13 -18.30 -2.64
C ASN A 329 17.80 -17.75 -2.13
N ARG A 330 17.78 -16.52 -1.56
CA ARG A 330 16.53 -15.91 -1.12
C ARG A 330 15.53 -15.85 -2.26
N SER A 331 14.28 -16.20 -1.95
CA SER A 331 13.19 -16.21 -2.93
C SER A 331 11.91 -15.59 -2.33
N THR A 332 10.90 -15.38 -3.15
CA THR A 332 9.59 -14.91 -2.70
C THR A 332 8.88 -15.92 -1.80
N THR A 333 9.24 -17.22 -1.90
CA THR A 333 8.68 -18.29 -1.06
C THR A 333 9.18 -18.26 0.39
N ASP A 334 10.26 -17.52 0.67
CA ASP A 334 10.77 -17.30 2.03
C ASP A 334 9.95 -16.26 2.82
N ARG A 335 8.97 -15.62 2.17
CA ARG A 335 8.13 -14.58 2.78
C ARG A 335 7.07 -15.20 3.68
N MET A 336 7.37 -15.26 4.94
CA MET A 336 6.43 -15.72 5.96
C MET A 336 5.88 -14.55 6.76
N ALA A 337 4.59 -14.66 7.16
CA ALA A 337 3.95 -13.73 8.08
C ALA A 337 4.19 -12.25 7.71
N VAL A 338 3.80 -11.88 6.50
CA VAL A 338 3.89 -10.50 5.99
C VAL A 338 2.78 -9.66 6.66
N PRO A 339 3.11 -8.71 7.55
CA PRO A 339 2.10 -7.86 8.18
C PRO A 339 1.71 -6.72 7.23
N PHE A 340 0.49 -6.21 7.40
CA PHE A 340 0.05 -4.97 6.74
C PHE A 340 -0.93 -4.20 7.61
N SER A 341 -1.09 -2.90 7.34
CA SER A 341 -1.99 -2.05 8.10
C SER A 341 -2.80 -1.14 7.19
N LEU A 342 -4.07 -0.97 7.54
CA LEU A 342 -4.99 0.05 7.05
C LEU A 342 -5.05 1.16 8.11
N PHE A 343 -4.64 2.36 7.73
CA PHE A 343 -4.49 3.48 8.67
C PHE A 343 -5.82 4.24 8.85
N LEU A 344 -6.73 3.60 9.55
CA LEU A 344 -7.91 4.22 10.16
C LEU A 344 -7.54 4.79 11.53
N THR A 345 -8.48 5.42 12.21
CA THR A 345 -8.34 5.88 13.60
C THR A 345 -9.37 5.19 14.49
N PRO A 346 -8.98 4.12 15.22
CA PRO A 346 -7.68 3.46 15.26
C PRO A 346 -7.39 2.58 14.02
N PRO A 347 -6.11 2.25 13.75
CA PRO A 347 -5.72 1.45 12.59
C PRO A 347 -6.10 -0.03 12.72
N LEU A 348 -6.40 -0.67 11.56
CA LEU A 348 -6.51 -2.12 11.43
C LEU A 348 -5.19 -2.69 10.92
N SER A 349 -4.60 -3.60 11.67
CA SER A 349 -3.37 -4.30 11.29
C SER A 349 -3.58 -5.80 11.21
N ARG A 350 -2.95 -6.43 10.23
CA ARG A 350 -3.15 -7.83 9.88
C ARG A 350 -1.83 -8.56 9.66
N VAL A 351 -1.85 -9.86 9.95
CA VAL A 351 -0.79 -10.81 9.54
C VAL A 351 -1.37 -12.21 9.41
N GLY A 352 -0.90 -12.98 8.44
CA GLY A 352 -1.26 -14.38 8.25
C GLY A 352 -2.70 -14.61 7.76
N LEU A 353 -3.26 -15.76 8.09
CA LEU A 353 -4.58 -16.20 7.64
C LEU A 353 -5.71 -15.53 8.43
N THR A 354 -6.84 -15.28 7.77
CA THR A 354 -8.11 -15.06 8.47
C THR A 354 -8.62 -16.37 9.04
N GLU A 355 -9.51 -16.33 10.02
CA GLU A 355 -10.20 -17.53 10.52
C GLU A 355 -10.90 -18.27 9.37
N LYS A 356 -11.61 -17.53 8.53
CA LYS A 356 -12.31 -18.05 7.36
C LYS A 356 -11.36 -18.78 6.40
N ALA A 357 -10.22 -18.17 6.08
CA ALA A 357 -9.20 -18.78 5.21
C ALA A 357 -8.57 -20.01 5.83
N ALA A 358 -8.26 -19.99 7.13
CA ALA A 358 -7.69 -21.12 7.85
C ALA A 358 -8.65 -22.32 7.86
N ARG A 359 -9.94 -22.11 8.17
CA ARG A 359 -10.98 -23.15 8.12
C ARG A 359 -11.20 -23.68 6.71
N ALA A 360 -11.21 -22.80 5.69
CA ALA A 360 -11.31 -23.20 4.30
C ALA A 360 -10.12 -24.04 3.82
N ALA A 361 -8.94 -23.83 4.40
CA ALA A 361 -7.74 -24.66 4.17
C ALA A 361 -7.77 -26.01 4.96
N GLY A 362 -8.84 -26.29 5.72
CA GLY A 362 -9.00 -27.54 6.49
C GLY A 362 -8.27 -27.54 7.82
N LEU A 363 -7.77 -26.42 8.30
CA LEU A 363 -7.09 -26.32 9.59
C LEU A 363 -8.10 -26.35 10.75
N THR A 364 -7.75 -27.07 11.81
CA THR A 364 -8.47 -26.97 13.09
C THR A 364 -7.91 -25.78 13.87
N VAL A 365 -8.75 -24.80 14.15
CA VAL A 365 -8.29 -23.55 14.74
C VAL A 365 -8.97 -23.26 16.07
N LYS A 366 -8.21 -22.67 17.00
CA LYS A 366 -8.71 -21.93 18.16
C LYS A 366 -8.64 -20.43 17.84
N VAL A 367 -9.63 -19.70 18.29
CA VAL A 367 -9.73 -18.25 18.04
C VAL A 367 -9.94 -17.52 19.35
N ALA A 368 -9.21 -16.44 19.53
CA ALA A 368 -9.50 -15.45 20.56
C ALA A 368 -9.89 -14.14 19.88
N ALA A 369 -11.03 -13.58 20.27
CA ALA A 369 -11.51 -12.28 19.80
C ALA A 369 -12.09 -11.51 20.99
N MET A 370 -11.67 -10.25 21.15
CA MET A 370 -12.15 -9.35 22.22
C MET A 370 -12.24 -7.91 21.72
N ASN A 371 -13.28 -7.20 22.14
CA ASN A 371 -13.29 -5.75 21.95
C ASN A 371 -12.25 -5.09 22.84
N VAL A 372 -11.60 -4.07 22.37
CA VAL A 372 -10.57 -3.34 23.14
C VAL A 372 -11.18 -2.72 24.42
N ALA A 373 -12.44 -2.25 24.33
CA ALA A 373 -13.17 -1.70 25.47
C ALA A 373 -13.38 -2.72 26.62
N ASP A 374 -13.42 -4.01 26.32
CA ASP A 374 -13.64 -5.09 27.28
C ASP A 374 -12.32 -5.61 27.91
N MET A 375 -11.18 -5.14 27.43
CA MET A 375 -9.86 -5.52 27.96
C MET A 375 -9.53 -4.72 29.22
N ALA A 376 -9.92 -5.24 30.39
CA ALA A 376 -9.76 -4.53 31.65
C ALA A 376 -8.31 -4.32 32.07
N THR A 377 -7.41 -5.23 31.65
CA THR A 377 -5.98 -5.22 32.02
C THR A 377 -5.12 -4.39 31.05
N VAL A 378 -5.73 -3.74 30.03
CA VAL A 378 -5.03 -2.98 29.00
C VAL A 378 -5.38 -1.48 29.10
N PRO A 379 -4.74 -0.72 29.98
CA PRO A 379 -5.12 0.69 30.22
C PRO A 379 -4.69 1.61 29.08
N ARG A 380 -3.73 1.23 28.22
CA ARG A 380 -3.17 2.09 27.17
C ARG A 380 -4.23 2.72 26.29
N ALA A 381 -5.22 1.96 25.82
CA ALA A 381 -6.29 2.48 24.98
C ALA A 381 -7.15 3.55 25.70
N ARG A 382 -7.37 3.40 27.02
CA ARG A 382 -8.09 4.38 27.81
C ARG A 382 -7.25 5.63 28.11
N ILE A 383 -5.93 5.46 28.32
CA ILE A 383 -4.99 6.58 28.53
C ILE A 383 -4.99 7.51 27.34
N VAL A 384 -5.01 6.97 26.11
CA VAL A 384 -5.06 7.78 24.87
C VAL A 384 -6.48 8.19 24.47
N GLY A 385 -7.51 7.79 25.23
CA GLY A 385 -8.91 8.15 24.97
C GLY A 385 -9.55 7.38 23.81
N ASP A 386 -8.92 6.31 23.31
CA ASP A 386 -9.45 5.53 22.17
C ASP A 386 -9.51 4.01 22.47
N PRO A 387 -10.56 3.55 23.19
CA PRO A 387 -10.79 2.14 23.45
C PRO A 387 -11.60 1.43 22.35
N ARG A 388 -11.76 2.04 21.16
CA ARG A 388 -12.52 1.47 20.06
C ARG A 388 -11.77 0.31 19.41
N GLY A 389 -12.55 -0.56 18.74
CA GLY A 389 -12.06 -1.65 17.94
C GLY A 389 -12.01 -2.99 18.64
N MET A 390 -11.31 -3.95 18.03
CA MET A 390 -11.21 -5.32 18.50
C MET A 390 -9.85 -5.92 18.16
N MET A 391 -9.45 -6.94 18.91
CA MET A 391 -8.27 -7.76 18.61
C MET A 391 -8.69 -9.21 18.43
N LYS A 392 -8.18 -9.86 17.37
CA LYS A 392 -8.46 -11.26 17.04
C LYS A 392 -7.16 -11.98 16.70
N VAL A 393 -6.99 -13.19 17.25
CA VAL A 393 -5.85 -14.07 16.93
C VAL A 393 -6.39 -15.45 16.57
N VAL A 394 -5.84 -16.01 15.49
CA VAL A 394 -6.15 -17.37 14.99
C VAL A 394 -4.95 -18.27 15.24
N VAL A 395 -5.17 -19.37 15.92
CA VAL A 395 -4.15 -20.31 16.39
C VAL A 395 -4.48 -21.69 15.84
N ASP A 396 -3.48 -22.38 15.31
CA ASP A 396 -3.58 -23.79 14.95
C ASP A 396 -3.75 -24.61 16.24
N ALA A 397 -4.85 -25.39 16.32
CA ALA A 397 -5.24 -26.09 17.55
C ALA A 397 -4.31 -27.22 17.92
N ASP A 398 -3.61 -27.83 16.94
CA ASP A 398 -2.76 -29.01 17.13
C ASP A 398 -1.35 -28.61 17.56
N THR A 399 -0.86 -27.46 17.05
CA THR A 399 0.53 -27.01 17.26
C THR A 399 0.67 -25.83 18.21
N ASP A 400 -0.43 -25.20 18.62
CA ASP A 400 -0.45 -23.95 19.40
C ASP A 400 0.27 -22.77 18.69
N THR A 401 0.51 -22.86 17.36
CA THR A 401 1.16 -21.79 16.60
C THR A 401 0.16 -20.75 16.17
N ILE A 402 0.56 -19.48 16.24
CA ILE A 402 -0.24 -18.37 15.70
C ILE A 402 -0.15 -18.41 14.18
N ILE A 403 -1.28 -18.53 13.51
CA ILE A 403 -1.39 -18.58 12.04
C ILE A 403 -2.01 -17.32 11.45
N GLY A 404 -2.59 -16.44 12.28
CA GLY A 404 -3.11 -15.16 11.84
C GLY A 404 -3.55 -14.26 12.98
N ALA A 405 -3.60 -12.96 12.69
CA ALA A 405 -4.12 -11.96 13.61
C ALA A 405 -4.74 -10.76 12.86
N ALA A 406 -5.77 -10.16 13.47
CA ALA A 406 -6.38 -8.90 13.09
C ALA A 406 -6.49 -8.01 14.34
N LEU A 407 -5.85 -6.86 14.30
CA LEU A 407 -5.78 -5.92 15.41
C LEU A 407 -6.36 -4.57 14.94
N LEU A 408 -7.61 -4.29 15.26
CA LEU A 408 -8.21 -2.96 15.11
C LEU A 408 -8.09 -2.25 16.45
N SER A 409 -7.02 -1.50 16.66
CA SER A 409 -6.74 -0.86 17.94
C SER A 409 -5.69 0.23 17.81
N HIS A 410 -5.63 1.14 18.80
CA HIS A 410 -4.51 2.05 18.92
C HIS A 410 -3.17 1.30 18.88
N ASP A 411 -2.14 1.89 18.27
CA ASP A 411 -0.80 1.32 18.10
C ASP A 411 -0.74 -0.05 17.34
N SER A 412 -1.84 -0.54 16.75
CA SER A 412 -1.86 -1.89 16.13
C SER A 412 -0.81 -2.06 15.03
N HIS A 413 -0.47 -1.00 14.29
CA HIS A 413 0.56 -1.01 13.24
C HIS A 413 1.97 -1.28 13.78
N GLU A 414 2.23 -0.98 15.05
CA GLU A 414 3.45 -1.37 15.74
C GLU A 414 3.32 -2.76 16.37
N VAL A 415 2.20 -3.02 17.05
CA VAL A 415 1.94 -4.29 17.76
C VAL A 415 1.93 -5.51 16.84
N ILE A 416 1.42 -5.35 15.61
CA ILE A 416 1.35 -6.46 14.63
C ILE A 416 2.73 -7.02 14.27
N ASN A 417 3.80 -6.22 14.38
CA ASN A 417 5.16 -6.68 14.14
C ASN A 417 5.61 -7.71 15.17
N THR A 418 5.14 -7.62 16.42
CA THR A 418 5.38 -8.64 17.46
C THR A 418 4.76 -9.97 17.07
N VAL A 419 3.52 -9.95 16.59
CA VAL A 419 2.83 -11.17 16.11
C VAL A 419 3.56 -11.75 14.89
N ALA A 420 3.92 -10.92 13.92
CA ALA A 420 4.66 -11.36 12.74
C ALA A 420 6.02 -12.00 13.11
N LEU A 421 6.71 -11.45 14.11
CA LEU A 421 7.95 -11.99 14.62
C LEU A 421 7.72 -13.35 15.32
N ALA A 422 6.69 -13.44 16.17
CA ALA A 422 6.30 -14.68 16.83
C ALA A 422 6.02 -15.80 15.80
N MET A 423 5.23 -15.51 14.77
CA MET A 423 4.91 -16.44 13.69
C MET A 423 6.18 -16.93 12.94
N ARG A 424 7.09 -16.03 12.59
CA ARG A 424 8.33 -16.37 11.85
C ARG A 424 9.28 -17.26 12.66
N HIS A 425 9.26 -17.13 13.98
CA HIS A 425 10.15 -17.87 14.88
C HIS A 425 9.45 -19.03 15.59
N GLY A 426 8.21 -19.36 15.21
CA GLY A 426 7.48 -20.48 15.79
C GLY A 426 7.17 -20.31 17.27
N ILE A 427 7.06 -19.07 17.77
CA ILE A 427 6.63 -18.78 19.14
C ILE A 427 5.15 -19.14 19.25
N THR A 428 4.81 -20.00 20.23
CA THR A 428 3.44 -20.47 20.42
C THR A 428 2.54 -19.38 21.02
N ALA A 429 1.22 -19.57 20.86
CA ALA A 429 0.25 -18.67 21.47
C ALA A 429 0.35 -18.68 23.01
N SER A 430 0.59 -19.85 23.61
CA SER A 430 0.81 -19.98 25.06
C SER A 430 2.05 -19.23 25.52
N ALA A 431 3.17 -19.33 24.77
CA ALA A 431 4.39 -18.60 25.10
C ALA A 431 4.17 -17.08 24.99
N LEU A 432 3.52 -16.61 23.92
CA LEU A 432 3.21 -15.19 23.73
C LEU A 432 2.23 -14.67 24.80
N ARG A 433 1.28 -15.50 25.27
CA ARG A 433 0.39 -15.17 26.37
C ARG A 433 1.15 -14.94 27.68
N ASP A 434 2.13 -15.75 27.98
CA ASP A 434 2.83 -15.77 29.26
C ASP A 434 4.08 -14.86 29.28
N GLU A 435 4.32 -14.10 28.18
CA GLU A 435 5.47 -13.20 28.02
C GLU A 435 5.31 -11.96 28.89
N ILE A 436 6.46 -11.33 29.22
CA ILE A 436 6.53 -10.08 30.01
C ILE A 436 6.53 -8.89 29.03
N TYR A 437 5.49 -8.07 29.10
CA TYR A 437 5.36 -6.85 28.32
C TYR A 437 5.59 -5.59 29.14
N THR A 438 6.08 -4.53 28.47
CA THR A 438 6.12 -3.21 29.11
C THR A 438 4.71 -2.72 29.42
N HIS A 439 4.55 -2.02 30.55
CA HIS A 439 3.27 -1.46 31.01
C HIS A 439 3.38 0.07 31.15
N PRO A 440 2.36 0.86 30.73
CA PRO A 440 1.18 0.46 29.97
C PRO A 440 1.47 0.40 28.44
N SER A 441 1.05 -0.64 27.76
CA SER A 441 1.20 -0.80 26.30
C SER A 441 -0.01 -1.49 25.67
N MET A 442 -0.14 -1.44 24.33
CA MET A 442 -1.13 -2.25 23.63
C MET A 442 -0.66 -3.70 23.45
N THR A 443 0.66 -3.95 23.48
CA THR A 443 1.22 -5.29 23.32
C THR A 443 0.86 -6.22 24.48
N GLU A 444 0.73 -5.70 25.72
CA GLU A 444 0.31 -6.48 26.88
C GLU A 444 -1.10 -7.07 26.76
N ALA A 445 -1.90 -6.60 25.78
CA ALA A 445 -3.20 -7.19 25.47
C ALA A 445 -3.14 -8.68 25.17
N PHE A 446 -2.02 -9.20 24.67
CA PHE A 446 -1.85 -10.63 24.40
C PHE A 446 -1.95 -11.49 25.65
N ASN A 447 -1.55 -11.01 26.83
CA ASN A 447 -1.74 -11.75 28.09
C ASN A 447 -3.23 -12.06 28.35
N GLN A 448 -4.12 -11.10 28.14
CA GLN A 448 -5.57 -11.31 28.33
C GLN A 448 -6.22 -11.99 27.13
N LEU A 449 -5.93 -11.52 25.91
CA LEU A 449 -6.56 -11.99 24.68
C LEU A 449 -6.31 -13.49 24.48
N LEU A 450 -5.05 -13.94 24.55
CA LEU A 450 -4.70 -15.35 24.35
C LEU A 450 -5.14 -16.26 25.50
N GLY A 451 -5.48 -15.72 26.65
CA GLY A 451 -6.18 -16.45 27.72
C GLY A 451 -7.63 -16.81 27.39
N ALA A 452 -8.22 -16.20 26.36
CA ALA A 452 -9.60 -16.40 25.91
C ALA A 452 -9.70 -17.35 24.69
N LEU A 453 -8.63 -18.03 24.28
CA LEU A 453 -8.64 -18.97 23.16
C LEU A 453 -9.67 -20.09 23.36
N ARG A 454 -10.51 -20.32 22.36
CA ARG A 454 -11.56 -21.35 22.36
C ARG A 454 -11.52 -22.15 21.06
#